data_732fba361fb5cbd441e7da8a900bcaf7
#
_entry.id   732fba361fb5cbd441e7da8a900bcaf7
#
_cell.length_a   1.000
_cell.length_b   1.000
_cell.length_c   1.000
_cell.angle_alpha   90.00
_cell.angle_beta   90.00
_cell.angle_gamma   90.00
#
_symmetry.space_group_name_H-M   'P 1'
#
loop_
_entity.id
_entity.type
_entity.pdbx_description
1 polymer ?
#
loop_
_entity_poly.entity_id
_entity_poly.type
_entity_poly.pdbx_seq_one_letter_code
_entity_poly.pdbx_strand_id
1 'polypeptide(L)'
;MITHTLAVDGGGTKTAVRLKKIEPASIVIEEFILPATSLTLYGEAAVTQLTHYIDEILATNQIIPKQCYIVLGVAGAGNTQLKSKLKSALAHCPHLYITTDAEASVFGANAGQGVNCIAIGTGSVAIQLDSLHETLQFGGWGFPIGDQGGGAWLGFRAVQQTLAEFDSQDSSLTRDLVIKKVGNKRSQILEWISQANATDYAQFARALVDIESQCSTAKAIIEQGTTQIEQLTQACSSNNTLPIMFLGSLGQFYRERLSPAIQDRSLHVQGNALDGAEVLANQKINQLNLGDS
;
A
#
# COMPACT_ATOMS: atom_id res chain seq x y z
N MET A 1 -27.64 6.68 17.72
CA MET A 1 -27.44 7.33 16.41
C MET A 1 -25.95 7.63 16.25
N ILE A 2 -25.34 7.30 15.12
CA ILE A 2 -23.95 7.63 14.79
C ILE A 2 -23.92 9.08 14.30
N THR A 3 -23.05 9.90 14.88
CA THR A 3 -22.94 11.32 14.60
C THR A 3 -21.57 11.72 14.06
N HIS A 4 -20.59 10.83 14.21
CA HIS A 4 -19.19 11.05 13.80
C HIS A 4 -18.61 9.87 13.05
N THR A 5 -17.62 10.13 12.20
CA THR A 5 -16.72 9.12 11.64
C THR A 5 -15.28 9.43 12.02
N LEU A 6 -14.51 8.39 12.29
CA LEU A 6 -13.07 8.46 12.51
C LEU A 6 -12.39 7.51 11.50
N ALA A 7 -11.76 8.09 10.49
CA ALA A 7 -10.98 7.39 9.48
C ALA A 7 -9.50 7.41 9.85
N VAL A 8 -8.82 6.27 9.75
CA VAL A 8 -7.41 6.12 10.09
C VAL A 8 -6.69 5.36 8.97
N ASP A 9 -5.58 5.92 8.49
CA ASP A 9 -4.61 5.28 7.59
C ASP A 9 -3.30 5.05 8.37
N GLY A 10 -3.12 3.83 8.87
CA GLY A 10 -2.00 3.42 9.73
C GLY A 10 -0.87 2.78 8.94
N GLY A 11 0.11 3.58 8.55
CA GLY A 11 1.24 3.17 7.73
C GLY A 11 2.54 2.91 8.51
N GLY A 12 3.59 2.56 7.77
CA GLY A 12 4.94 2.27 8.32
C GLY A 12 5.77 3.50 8.67
N THR A 13 5.40 4.69 8.20
CA THR A 13 6.13 5.96 8.44
C THR A 13 5.32 6.98 9.21
N LYS A 14 4.02 6.95 9.07
CA LYS A 14 3.06 7.85 9.72
C LYS A 14 1.70 7.19 9.83
N THR A 15 0.82 7.76 10.65
CA THR A 15 -0.60 7.46 10.71
C THR A 15 -1.38 8.74 10.41
N ALA A 16 -2.19 8.73 9.36
CA ALA A 16 -3.09 9.84 9.06
C ALA A 16 -4.47 9.56 9.68
N VAL A 17 -5.08 10.60 10.24
CA VAL A 17 -6.38 10.50 10.91
C VAL A 17 -7.27 11.65 10.47
N ARG A 18 -8.56 11.35 10.25
CA ARG A 18 -9.60 12.34 9.94
C ARG A 18 -10.82 12.08 10.81
N LEU A 19 -11.18 13.08 11.61
CA LEU A 19 -12.39 13.10 12.39
C LEU A 19 -13.42 13.98 11.69
N LYS A 20 -14.62 13.44 11.44
CA LYS A 20 -15.73 14.17 10.83
C LYS A 20 -16.98 14.08 11.68
N LYS A 21 -17.74 15.17 11.71
CA LYS A 21 -19.14 15.19 12.13
C LYS A 21 -20.01 14.97 10.89
N ILE A 22 -20.95 14.03 10.96
CA ILE A 22 -21.79 13.66 9.81
C ILE A 22 -23.19 14.30 9.86
N GLU A 23 -23.64 14.76 11.03
CA GLU A 23 -24.94 15.42 11.20
C GLU A 23 -24.81 16.71 12.03
N PRO A 24 -25.60 17.77 11.69
CA PRO A 24 -26.56 17.90 10.57
C PRO A 24 -25.92 18.14 9.21
N ALA A 25 -24.61 18.32 9.14
CA ALA A 25 -23.85 18.48 7.90
C ALA A 25 -22.50 17.75 8.03
N SER A 26 -22.00 17.17 6.92
CA SER A 26 -20.71 16.51 6.89
C SER A 26 -19.58 17.56 6.95
N ILE A 27 -18.92 17.68 8.08
CA ILE A 27 -17.87 18.67 8.33
C ILE A 27 -16.64 17.95 8.91
N VAL A 28 -15.48 18.17 8.30
CA VAL A 28 -14.20 17.75 8.89
C VAL A 28 -13.97 18.60 10.14
N ILE A 29 -13.84 17.93 11.29
CA ILE A 29 -13.50 18.59 12.55
C ILE A 29 -12.00 18.77 12.64
N GLU A 30 -11.25 17.70 12.34
CA GLU A 30 -9.80 17.66 12.51
C GLU A 30 -9.16 16.63 11.59
N GLU A 31 -8.01 17.00 11.04
CA GLU A 31 -7.08 16.07 10.38
C GLU A 31 -5.70 16.22 11.00
N PHE A 32 -5.04 15.11 11.32
CA PHE A 32 -3.71 15.15 11.90
C PHE A 32 -2.88 13.94 11.51
N ILE A 33 -1.58 14.09 11.67
CA ILE A 33 -0.58 13.06 11.43
C ILE A 33 0.02 12.65 12.76
N LEU A 34 -0.04 11.36 13.03
CA LEU A 34 0.50 10.72 14.22
C LEU A 34 1.71 9.83 13.83
N PRO A 35 2.53 9.42 14.81
CA PRO A 35 3.57 8.41 14.60
C PRO A 35 3.03 7.13 13.97
N ALA A 36 3.91 6.40 13.28
CA ALA A 36 3.59 5.20 12.53
C ALA A 36 2.97 4.08 13.39
N THR A 37 1.95 3.38 12.83
CA THR A 37 1.23 2.31 13.53
C THR A 37 1.06 1.05 12.67
N SER A 38 2.02 0.76 11.78
CA SER A 38 2.02 -0.49 10.99
C SER A 38 2.05 -1.71 11.91
N LEU A 39 1.05 -2.56 11.82
CA LEU A 39 1.03 -3.86 12.52
C LEU A 39 2.14 -4.79 12.02
N THR A 40 2.54 -4.66 10.74
CA THR A 40 3.66 -5.44 10.19
C THR A 40 4.98 -5.11 10.86
N LEU A 41 5.25 -3.81 11.11
CA LEU A 41 6.54 -3.36 11.63
C LEU A 41 6.60 -3.35 13.15
N TYR A 42 5.51 -3.04 13.83
CA TYR A 42 5.50 -2.76 15.27
C TYR A 42 4.66 -3.76 16.07
N GLY A 43 3.94 -4.68 15.41
CA GLY A 43 3.20 -5.76 16.08
C GLY A 43 2.25 -5.26 17.17
N GLU A 44 2.40 -5.79 18.38
CA GLU A 44 1.55 -5.45 19.54
C GLU A 44 1.72 -4.00 20.02
N ALA A 45 2.89 -3.42 19.82
CA ALA A 45 3.10 -2.00 20.16
C ALA A 45 2.20 -1.10 19.31
N ALA A 46 1.99 -1.42 18.02
CA ALA A 46 1.05 -0.69 17.17
C ALA A 46 -0.40 -0.85 17.65
N VAL A 47 -0.80 -2.03 18.15
CA VAL A 47 -2.13 -2.25 18.74
C VAL A 47 -2.36 -1.30 19.92
N THR A 48 -1.42 -1.26 20.85
CA THR A 48 -1.49 -0.38 22.03
C THR A 48 -1.55 1.09 21.62
N GLN A 49 -0.71 1.48 20.67
CA GLN A 49 -0.61 2.86 20.23
C GLN A 49 -1.88 3.33 19.47
N LEU A 50 -2.42 2.51 18.58
CA LEU A 50 -3.68 2.80 17.88
C LEU A 50 -4.84 2.94 18.85
N THR A 51 -4.94 2.03 19.84
CA THR A 51 -5.97 2.10 20.88
C THR A 51 -5.87 3.42 21.65
N HIS A 52 -4.67 3.77 22.10
CA HIS A 52 -4.44 5.02 22.82
C HIS A 52 -4.83 6.27 21.99
N TYR A 53 -4.42 6.33 20.71
CA TYR A 53 -4.78 7.44 19.83
C TYR A 53 -6.30 7.59 19.66
N ILE A 54 -7.00 6.48 19.43
CA ILE A 54 -8.46 6.50 19.25
C ILE A 54 -9.14 6.99 20.53
N ASP A 55 -8.75 6.48 21.69
CA ASP A 55 -9.32 6.86 22.98
C ASP A 55 -9.07 8.34 23.29
N GLU A 56 -7.86 8.83 23.04
CA GLU A 56 -7.49 10.25 23.22
C GLU A 56 -8.31 11.16 22.31
N ILE A 57 -8.46 10.80 21.02
CA ILE A 57 -9.24 11.59 20.05
C ILE A 57 -10.70 11.66 20.47
N LEU A 58 -11.31 10.55 20.84
CA LEU A 58 -12.70 10.51 21.28
C LEU A 58 -12.91 11.32 22.55
N ALA A 59 -12.01 11.18 23.54
CA ALA A 59 -12.07 11.89 24.81
C ALA A 59 -11.89 13.41 24.63
N THR A 60 -10.90 13.84 23.87
CA THR A 60 -10.62 15.26 23.60
C THR A 60 -11.79 15.95 22.92
N ASN A 61 -12.47 15.26 22.01
CA ASN A 61 -13.62 15.78 21.27
C ASN A 61 -14.95 15.50 21.98
N GLN A 62 -14.94 14.92 23.17
CA GLN A 62 -16.14 14.59 24.00
C GLN A 62 -17.13 13.68 23.24
N ILE A 63 -16.61 12.78 22.39
CA ILE A 63 -17.38 11.86 21.58
C ILE A 63 -17.54 10.53 22.33
N ILE A 64 -18.78 10.10 22.54
CA ILE A 64 -19.08 8.80 23.14
C ILE A 64 -18.79 7.70 22.09
N PRO A 65 -18.05 6.63 22.39
CA PRO A 65 -17.66 5.59 21.40
C PRO A 65 -18.81 5.05 20.54
N LYS A 66 -20.01 4.86 21.10
CA LYS A 66 -21.20 4.43 20.35
C LYS A 66 -21.76 5.43 19.35
N GLN A 67 -21.28 6.67 19.36
CA GLN A 67 -21.68 7.74 18.41
C GLN A 67 -20.68 7.91 17.26
N CYS A 68 -19.55 7.17 17.27
CA CYS A 68 -18.53 7.26 16.26
C CYS A 68 -18.43 5.95 15.48
N TYR A 69 -18.45 6.03 14.15
CA TYR A 69 -18.06 4.92 13.29
C TYR A 69 -16.57 5.01 12.98
N ILE A 70 -15.81 4.01 13.36
CA ILE A 70 -14.34 4.00 13.25
C ILE A 70 -13.93 3.04 12.14
N VAL A 71 -13.14 3.53 11.19
CA VAL A 71 -12.52 2.69 10.14
C VAL A 71 -11.01 2.80 10.23
N LEU A 72 -10.37 1.66 10.40
CA LEU A 72 -8.93 1.53 10.50
C LEU A 72 -8.39 0.80 9.26
N GLY A 73 -7.80 1.53 8.31
CA GLY A 73 -7.00 1.00 7.23
C GLY A 73 -5.54 0.89 7.69
N VAL A 74 -5.08 -0.30 8.08
CA VAL A 74 -3.79 -0.44 8.76
C VAL A 74 -2.90 -1.44 8.05
N ALA A 75 -1.67 -1.03 7.76
CA ALA A 75 -0.64 -1.92 7.21
C ALA A 75 -0.43 -3.13 8.13
N GLY A 76 -0.59 -4.33 7.60
CA GLY A 76 -0.48 -5.58 8.35
C GLY A 76 -1.78 -6.08 9.01
N ALA A 77 -2.93 -5.42 8.81
CA ALA A 77 -4.23 -5.89 9.29
C ALA A 77 -4.71 -7.21 8.63
N GLY A 78 -4.01 -7.70 7.62
CA GLY A 78 -4.16 -9.07 7.09
C GLY A 78 -3.72 -10.15 8.09
N ASN A 79 -2.88 -9.82 9.08
CA ASN A 79 -2.55 -10.73 10.18
C ASN A 79 -3.75 -10.87 11.12
N THR A 80 -4.43 -12.02 11.07
CA THR A 80 -5.67 -12.29 11.81
C THR A 80 -5.49 -12.20 13.32
N GLN A 81 -4.32 -12.56 13.85
CA GLN A 81 -4.04 -12.51 15.29
C GLN A 81 -3.92 -11.06 15.77
N LEU A 82 -3.13 -10.23 15.08
CA LEU A 82 -2.99 -8.81 15.44
C LEU A 82 -4.28 -8.03 15.22
N LYS A 83 -5.01 -8.31 14.13
CA LYS A 83 -6.34 -7.76 13.88
C LYS A 83 -7.33 -8.10 15.01
N SER A 84 -7.32 -9.35 15.48
CA SER A 84 -8.17 -9.78 16.60
C SER A 84 -7.80 -9.07 17.90
N LYS A 85 -6.49 -8.91 18.19
CA LYS A 85 -6.04 -8.16 19.37
C LYS A 85 -6.49 -6.70 19.32
N LEU A 86 -6.34 -6.04 18.15
CA LEU A 86 -6.79 -4.66 17.96
C LEU A 86 -8.32 -4.53 18.13
N LYS A 87 -9.08 -5.47 17.56
CA LYS A 87 -10.54 -5.52 17.74
C LYS A 87 -10.93 -5.70 19.21
N SER A 88 -10.22 -6.54 19.96
CA SER A 88 -10.48 -6.76 21.39
C SER A 88 -10.11 -5.53 22.24
N ALA A 89 -9.00 -4.86 21.94
CA ALA A 89 -8.60 -3.64 22.63
C ALA A 89 -9.61 -2.49 22.45
N LEU A 90 -10.27 -2.44 21.28
CA LEU A 90 -11.31 -1.46 20.95
C LEU A 90 -12.74 -1.98 21.11
N ALA A 91 -12.96 -3.02 21.94
CA ALA A 91 -14.28 -3.63 22.13
C ALA A 91 -15.34 -2.65 22.68
N HIS A 92 -14.93 -1.57 23.33
CA HIS A 92 -15.79 -0.47 23.78
C HIS A 92 -16.29 0.45 22.65
N CYS A 93 -15.74 0.29 21.43
CA CYS A 93 -16.17 0.99 20.22
C CYS A 93 -17.05 0.05 19.37
N PRO A 94 -18.38 0.06 19.50
CA PRO A 94 -19.26 -0.94 18.88
C PRO A 94 -19.31 -0.82 17.34
N HIS A 95 -19.01 0.36 16.78
CA HIS A 95 -19.01 0.63 15.36
C HIS A 95 -17.56 0.72 14.85
N LEU A 96 -16.91 -0.44 14.69
CA LEU A 96 -15.51 -0.56 14.30
C LEU A 96 -15.37 -1.47 13.08
N TYR A 97 -14.71 -0.97 12.04
CA TYR A 97 -14.27 -1.74 10.88
C TYR A 97 -12.75 -1.66 10.76
N ILE A 98 -12.07 -2.81 10.74
CA ILE A 98 -10.62 -2.89 10.58
C ILE A 98 -10.32 -3.57 9.25
N THR A 99 -9.59 -2.88 8.41
CA THR A 99 -9.16 -3.38 7.10
C THR A 99 -7.67 -3.10 6.86
N THR A 100 -7.16 -3.54 5.71
CA THR A 100 -5.79 -3.24 5.31
C THR A 100 -5.69 -1.82 4.73
N ASP A 101 -4.50 -1.24 4.80
CA ASP A 101 -4.14 -0.01 4.10
C ASP A 101 -4.33 -0.13 2.58
N ALA A 102 -4.06 -1.32 2.02
CA ALA A 102 -4.28 -1.62 0.61
C ALA A 102 -5.77 -1.56 0.24
N GLU A 103 -6.66 -2.19 1.01
CA GLU A 103 -8.11 -2.13 0.78
C GLU A 103 -8.63 -0.69 0.91
N ALA A 104 -8.23 0.03 1.96
CA ALA A 104 -8.58 1.44 2.12
C ALA A 104 -8.10 2.27 0.92
N SER A 105 -6.88 2.04 0.42
CA SER A 105 -6.36 2.73 -0.77
C SER A 105 -7.20 2.47 -2.02
N VAL A 106 -7.70 1.25 -2.21
CA VAL A 106 -8.56 0.89 -3.35
C VAL A 106 -9.90 1.61 -3.30
N PHE A 107 -10.52 1.66 -2.11
CA PHE A 107 -11.75 2.44 -1.92
C PHE A 107 -11.56 3.94 -2.12
N GLY A 108 -10.40 4.47 -1.74
CA GLY A 108 -10.05 5.88 -1.98
C GLY A 108 -9.76 6.18 -3.44
N ALA A 109 -9.13 5.26 -4.14
CA ALA A 109 -8.65 5.47 -5.50
C ALA A 109 -9.75 5.94 -6.46
N ASN A 110 -10.95 5.39 -6.39
CA ASN A 110 -12.10 5.73 -7.23
C ASN A 110 -13.36 6.07 -6.43
N ALA A 111 -13.20 6.71 -5.26
CA ALA A 111 -14.30 7.13 -4.40
C ALA A 111 -15.32 6.02 -4.12
N GLY A 112 -14.85 4.79 -3.91
CA GLY A 112 -15.67 3.60 -3.66
C GLY A 112 -16.34 2.98 -4.88
N GLN A 113 -16.10 3.50 -6.07
CA GLN A 113 -16.61 2.91 -7.31
C GLN A 113 -15.67 1.80 -7.81
N GLY A 114 -16.23 0.90 -8.66
CA GLY A 114 -15.48 -0.20 -9.23
C GLY A 114 -14.19 0.26 -9.93
N VAL A 115 -13.08 -0.46 -9.68
CA VAL A 115 -11.74 -0.10 -10.17
C VAL A 115 -10.79 -1.29 -10.13
N ASN A 116 -9.81 -1.31 -11.04
CA ASN A 116 -8.61 -2.15 -10.97
C ASN A 116 -7.45 -1.29 -10.45
N CYS A 117 -7.04 -1.46 -9.21
CA CYS A 117 -5.92 -0.75 -8.60
C CYS A 117 -4.64 -1.56 -8.70
N ILE A 118 -3.59 -1.00 -9.27
CA ILE A 118 -2.26 -1.59 -9.38
C ILE A 118 -1.32 -0.79 -8.47
N ALA A 119 -1.03 -1.34 -7.31
CA ALA A 119 -0.16 -0.68 -6.33
C ALA A 119 1.27 -1.17 -6.47
N ILE A 120 2.20 -0.25 -6.77
CA ILE A 120 3.61 -0.55 -7.00
C ILE A 120 4.48 0.40 -6.17
N GLY A 121 5.10 -0.17 -5.15
CA GLY A 121 6.01 0.50 -4.24
C GLY A 121 7.23 -0.39 -4.00
N THR A 122 7.51 -0.73 -2.74
CA THR A 122 8.49 -1.78 -2.39
C THR A 122 8.13 -3.12 -3.01
N GLY A 123 6.86 -3.51 -2.93
CA GLY A 123 6.29 -4.67 -3.62
C GLY A 123 5.35 -4.26 -4.75
N SER A 124 4.60 -5.25 -5.28
CA SER A 124 3.55 -5.03 -6.28
C SER A 124 2.34 -5.94 -6.04
N VAL A 125 1.15 -5.35 -6.13
CA VAL A 125 -0.13 -6.05 -5.99
C VAL A 125 -1.19 -5.37 -6.85
N ALA A 126 -2.13 -6.14 -7.40
CA ALA A 126 -3.32 -5.60 -8.02
C ALA A 126 -4.56 -6.02 -7.23
N ILE A 127 -5.49 -5.11 -7.04
CA ILE A 127 -6.76 -5.35 -6.36
C ILE A 127 -7.87 -4.78 -7.22
N GLN A 128 -8.81 -5.63 -7.58
CA GLN A 128 -10.06 -5.24 -8.22
C GLN A 128 -11.09 -4.96 -7.13
N LEU A 129 -11.78 -3.85 -7.22
CA LEU A 129 -13.01 -3.54 -6.51
C LEU A 129 -14.15 -3.57 -7.52
N ASP A 130 -15.15 -4.39 -7.30
CA ASP A 130 -16.32 -4.47 -8.20
C ASP A 130 -17.45 -3.53 -7.78
N SER A 131 -18.56 -3.56 -8.53
CA SER A 131 -19.74 -2.74 -8.24
C SER A 131 -20.55 -3.19 -7.02
N LEU A 132 -20.26 -4.39 -6.48
CA LEU A 132 -20.84 -4.91 -5.24
C LEU A 132 -19.98 -4.62 -4.03
N HIS A 133 -18.86 -3.91 -4.22
CA HIS A 133 -17.83 -3.61 -3.23
C HIS A 133 -17.10 -4.84 -2.70
N GLU A 134 -17.06 -5.92 -3.50
CA GLU A 134 -16.22 -7.07 -3.23
C GLU A 134 -14.82 -6.84 -3.82
N THR A 135 -13.80 -7.31 -3.11
CA THR A 135 -12.41 -7.16 -3.55
C THR A 135 -11.83 -8.49 -3.98
N LEU A 136 -11.08 -8.49 -5.09
CA LEU A 136 -10.31 -9.63 -5.57
C LEU A 136 -8.86 -9.22 -5.77
N GLN A 137 -7.95 -9.94 -5.12
CA GLN A 137 -6.50 -9.66 -5.16
C GLN A 137 -5.78 -10.55 -6.18
N PHE A 138 -4.83 -9.96 -6.89
CA PHE A 138 -3.91 -10.60 -7.82
C PHE A 138 -2.48 -10.24 -7.43
N GLY A 139 -1.58 -11.21 -7.41
CA GLY A 139 -0.20 -10.99 -6.94
C GLY A 139 -0.13 -10.65 -5.45
N GLY A 140 0.89 -9.86 -5.05
CA GLY A 140 1.07 -9.49 -3.66
C GLY A 140 1.46 -10.66 -2.75
N TRP A 141 2.21 -11.63 -3.30
CA TRP A 141 2.66 -12.83 -2.57
C TRP A 141 3.87 -12.57 -1.67
N GLY A 142 4.45 -11.39 -1.77
CA GLY A 142 5.58 -10.97 -0.99
C GLY A 142 6.94 -11.33 -1.61
N PHE A 143 7.91 -10.45 -1.35
CA PHE A 143 9.31 -10.64 -1.72
C PHE A 143 9.95 -11.77 -0.88
N PRO A 144 10.87 -12.59 -1.42
CA PRO A 144 11.45 -12.49 -2.77
C PRO A 144 10.73 -13.30 -3.86
N ILE A 145 9.72 -14.09 -3.54
CA ILE A 145 9.06 -15.01 -4.48
C ILE A 145 8.03 -14.28 -5.34
N GLY A 146 7.27 -13.37 -4.74
CA GLY A 146 6.28 -12.52 -5.40
C GLY A 146 6.79 -11.11 -5.67
N ASP A 147 5.83 -10.21 -5.87
CA ASP A 147 6.03 -8.76 -5.98
C ASP A 147 6.90 -8.34 -7.17
N GLN A 148 6.83 -9.10 -8.27
CA GLN A 148 7.61 -8.85 -9.48
C GLN A 148 7.31 -7.45 -10.04
N GLY A 149 8.37 -6.72 -10.43
CA GLY A 149 8.29 -5.34 -10.88
C GLY A 149 8.23 -4.31 -9.75
N GLY A 150 8.02 -4.72 -8.49
CA GLY A 150 8.17 -3.84 -7.33
C GLY A 150 9.61 -3.40 -7.09
N GLY A 151 9.80 -2.37 -6.28
CA GLY A 151 11.12 -1.80 -6.01
C GLY A 151 12.12 -2.80 -5.44
N ALA A 152 11.68 -3.69 -4.53
CA ALA A 152 12.51 -4.75 -3.99
C ALA A 152 12.94 -5.75 -5.06
N TRP A 153 12.03 -6.11 -5.96
CA TRP A 153 12.34 -7.01 -7.07
C TRP A 153 13.34 -6.37 -8.04
N LEU A 154 13.18 -5.09 -8.38
CA LEU A 154 14.15 -4.38 -9.23
C LEU A 154 15.54 -4.37 -8.60
N GLY A 155 15.63 -4.05 -7.32
CA GLY A 155 16.90 -4.05 -6.59
C GLY A 155 17.52 -5.45 -6.46
N PHE A 156 16.70 -6.46 -6.25
CA PHE A 156 17.15 -7.86 -6.22
C PHE A 156 17.75 -8.27 -7.57
N ARG A 157 17.12 -7.92 -8.69
CA ARG A 157 17.63 -8.15 -10.04
C ARG A 157 18.97 -7.42 -10.27
N ALA A 158 19.10 -6.18 -9.77
CA ALA A 158 20.35 -5.43 -9.86
C ALA A 158 21.48 -6.12 -9.09
N VAL A 159 21.21 -6.61 -7.87
CA VAL A 159 22.19 -7.36 -7.08
C VAL A 159 22.56 -8.68 -7.79
N GLN A 160 21.58 -9.45 -8.27
CA GLN A 160 21.85 -10.69 -9.04
C GLN A 160 22.74 -10.41 -10.25
N GLN A 161 22.46 -9.39 -11.03
CA GLN A 161 23.28 -9.02 -12.19
C GLN A 161 24.68 -8.60 -11.78
N THR A 162 24.80 -7.85 -10.68
CA THR A 162 26.13 -7.48 -10.13
C THR A 162 26.95 -8.71 -9.78
N LEU A 163 26.35 -9.76 -9.19
CA LEU A 163 27.06 -11.00 -8.89
C LEU A 163 27.54 -11.72 -10.17
N ALA A 164 26.70 -11.77 -11.21
CA ALA A 164 27.10 -12.32 -12.50
C ALA A 164 28.25 -11.54 -13.14
N GLU A 165 28.25 -10.21 -13.08
CA GLU A 165 29.32 -9.35 -13.55
C GLU A 165 30.61 -9.46 -12.71
N PHE A 166 30.52 -9.83 -11.44
CA PHE A 166 31.70 -10.20 -10.65
C PHE A 166 32.35 -11.46 -11.16
N ASP A 167 31.55 -12.47 -11.51
CA ASP A 167 32.05 -13.76 -11.96
C ASP A 167 32.61 -13.67 -13.41
N SER A 168 32.00 -12.88 -14.29
CA SER A 168 32.46 -12.63 -15.67
C SER A 168 33.54 -11.55 -15.80
N GLN A 169 33.85 -10.82 -14.72
CA GLN A 169 34.74 -9.65 -14.69
C GLN A 169 34.27 -8.48 -15.55
N ASP A 170 32.99 -8.44 -15.88
CA ASP A 170 32.35 -7.31 -16.57
C ASP A 170 32.08 -6.15 -15.60
N SER A 171 31.71 -4.99 -16.16
CA SER A 171 31.33 -3.82 -15.39
C SER A 171 30.17 -3.09 -16.05
N SER A 172 29.30 -2.53 -15.21
CA SER A 172 28.19 -1.67 -15.64
C SER A 172 27.93 -0.59 -14.60
N LEU A 173 27.20 0.47 -14.98
CA LEU A 173 26.73 1.44 -14.02
C LEU A 173 25.80 0.82 -12.96
N THR A 174 25.08 -0.25 -13.30
CA THR A 174 24.28 -1.02 -12.32
C THR A 174 25.15 -1.65 -11.27
N ARG A 175 26.26 -2.30 -11.67
CA ARG A 175 27.25 -2.85 -10.74
C ARG A 175 27.83 -1.78 -9.83
N ASP A 176 28.25 -0.64 -10.42
CA ASP A 176 28.84 0.48 -9.65
C ASP A 176 27.86 1.02 -8.62
N LEU A 177 26.57 1.15 -8.97
CA LEU A 177 25.50 1.55 -8.09
C LEU A 177 25.34 0.59 -6.92
N VAL A 178 25.33 -0.73 -7.18
CA VAL A 178 25.16 -1.75 -6.14
C VAL A 178 26.36 -1.80 -5.22
N ILE A 179 27.61 -1.90 -5.76
CA ILE A 179 28.84 -2.02 -4.95
C ILE A 179 29.11 -0.80 -4.07
N LYS A 180 28.69 0.38 -4.51
CA LYS A 180 28.78 1.62 -3.69
C LYS A 180 28.04 1.49 -2.37
N LYS A 181 27.00 0.66 -2.32
CA LYS A 181 26.15 0.47 -1.15
C LYS A 181 26.48 -0.81 -0.37
N VAL A 182 26.74 -1.90 -1.07
CA VAL A 182 26.93 -3.22 -0.45
C VAL A 182 28.41 -3.60 -0.26
N GLY A 183 29.33 -2.83 -0.82
CA GLY A 183 30.76 -3.12 -0.84
C GLY A 183 31.22 -3.82 -2.11
N ASN A 184 32.54 -3.81 -2.35
CA ASN A 184 33.16 -4.35 -3.56
C ASN A 184 33.91 -5.67 -3.36
N LYS A 185 33.82 -6.25 -2.15
CA LYS A 185 34.44 -7.56 -1.83
C LYS A 185 33.35 -8.60 -1.66
N ARG A 186 33.62 -9.83 -2.12
CA ARG A 186 32.69 -10.97 -1.99
C ARG A 186 32.17 -11.13 -0.56
N SER A 187 33.02 -10.99 0.46
CA SER A 187 32.62 -11.11 1.87
C SER A 187 31.61 -10.05 2.29
N GLN A 188 31.81 -8.79 1.88
CA GLN A 188 30.89 -7.68 2.18
C GLN A 188 29.53 -7.88 1.54
N ILE A 189 29.52 -8.32 0.28
CA ILE A 189 28.27 -8.56 -0.46
C ILE A 189 27.49 -9.72 0.17
N LEU A 190 28.16 -10.82 0.54
CA LEU A 190 27.53 -11.96 1.21
C LEU A 190 26.97 -11.59 2.59
N GLU A 191 27.70 -10.79 3.36
CA GLU A 191 27.25 -10.27 4.64
C GLU A 191 25.98 -9.40 4.47
N TRP A 192 26.01 -8.46 3.51
CA TRP A 192 24.84 -7.63 3.21
C TRP A 192 23.64 -8.48 2.79
N ILE A 193 23.80 -9.43 1.85
CA ILE A 193 22.71 -10.31 1.38
C ILE A 193 22.09 -11.11 2.55
N SER A 194 22.90 -11.54 3.51
CA SER A 194 22.41 -12.33 4.65
C SER A 194 21.49 -11.58 5.61
N GLN A 195 21.53 -10.24 5.58
CA GLN A 195 20.77 -9.36 6.47
C GLN A 195 19.71 -8.55 5.74
N ALA A 196 19.83 -8.41 4.40
CA ALA A 196 18.99 -7.54 3.60
C ALA A 196 17.53 -8.02 3.52
N ASN A 197 16.62 -7.10 3.75
CA ASN A 197 15.18 -7.29 3.62
C ASN A 197 14.63 -6.59 2.35
N ALA A 198 13.33 -6.68 2.09
CA ALA A 198 12.69 -6.07 0.93
C ALA A 198 12.97 -4.57 0.81
N THR A 199 12.98 -3.83 1.92
CA THR A 199 13.25 -2.39 1.93
C THR A 199 14.69 -2.08 1.51
N ASP A 200 15.65 -2.92 1.92
CA ASP A 200 17.05 -2.76 1.56
C ASP A 200 17.27 -2.94 0.05
N TYR A 201 16.59 -3.90 -0.56
CA TYR A 201 16.61 -4.06 -2.02
C TYR A 201 15.89 -2.91 -2.73
N ALA A 202 14.74 -2.46 -2.23
CA ALA A 202 13.95 -1.40 -2.87
C ALA A 202 14.69 -0.06 -3.01
N GLN A 203 15.70 0.19 -2.17
CA GLN A 203 16.53 1.40 -2.24
C GLN A 203 17.28 1.56 -3.58
N PHE A 204 17.49 0.48 -4.33
CA PHE A 204 18.14 0.56 -5.64
C PHE A 204 17.20 1.01 -6.76
N ALA A 205 15.87 0.85 -6.59
CA ALA A 205 14.90 1.06 -7.65
C ALA A 205 14.99 2.47 -8.27
N ARG A 206 15.02 3.51 -7.45
CA ARG A 206 15.10 4.89 -7.95
C ARG A 206 16.36 5.13 -8.74
N ALA A 207 17.51 4.70 -8.23
CA ALA A 207 18.79 4.91 -8.89
C ALA A 207 18.92 4.07 -10.19
N LEU A 208 18.27 2.90 -10.28
CA LEU A 208 18.16 2.14 -11.55
C LEU A 208 17.37 2.92 -12.60
N VAL A 209 16.26 3.54 -12.21
CA VAL A 209 15.47 4.41 -13.09
C VAL A 209 16.30 5.60 -13.58
N ASP A 210 17.06 6.23 -12.69
CA ASP A 210 17.87 7.42 -13.02
C ASP A 210 19.00 7.12 -14.02
N ILE A 211 19.53 5.87 -14.05
CA ILE A 211 20.59 5.45 -15.00
C ILE A 211 20.07 4.65 -16.22
N GLU A 212 18.77 4.41 -16.34
CA GLU A 212 18.16 3.57 -17.39
C GLU A 212 18.64 3.94 -18.80
N SER A 213 18.65 5.22 -19.11
CA SER A 213 19.03 5.72 -20.45
C SER A 213 20.52 5.57 -20.77
N GLN A 214 21.36 5.34 -19.77
CA GLN A 214 22.83 5.29 -19.88
C GLN A 214 23.40 3.88 -19.65
N CYS A 215 22.56 2.93 -19.21
CA CYS A 215 22.98 1.59 -18.83
C CYS A 215 22.04 0.51 -19.39
N SER A 216 22.55 -0.28 -20.32
CA SER A 216 21.79 -1.37 -20.93
C SER A 216 21.31 -2.41 -19.92
N THR A 217 22.11 -2.67 -18.88
CA THR A 217 21.76 -3.56 -17.77
C THR A 217 20.57 -3.03 -16.96
N ALA A 218 20.59 -1.75 -16.58
CA ALA A 218 19.48 -1.13 -15.87
C ALA A 218 18.20 -1.13 -16.73
N LYS A 219 18.34 -0.78 -18.01
CA LYS A 219 17.25 -0.81 -18.99
C LYS A 219 16.62 -2.20 -19.10
N ALA A 220 17.42 -3.25 -19.22
CA ALA A 220 16.91 -4.63 -19.30
C ALA A 220 16.17 -5.06 -18.03
N ILE A 221 16.63 -4.66 -16.85
CA ILE A 221 15.95 -4.94 -15.57
C ILE A 221 14.59 -4.23 -15.53
N ILE A 222 14.52 -2.97 -15.93
CA ILE A 222 13.30 -2.17 -15.94
C ILE A 222 12.30 -2.71 -16.96
N GLU A 223 12.75 -3.11 -18.17
CA GLU A 223 11.90 -3.73 -19.18
C GLU A 223 11.30 -5.06 -18.70
N GLN A 224 12.09 -5.88 -18.01
CA GLN A 224 11.56 -7.08 -17.35
C GLN A 224 10.51 -6.73 -16.30
N GLY A 225 10.77 -5.73 -15.45
CA GLY A 225 9.80 -5.23 -14.46
C GLY A 225 8.52 -4.73 -15.12
N THR A 226 8.64 -3.98 -16.20
CA THR A 226 7.48 -3.48 -17.00
C THR A 226 6.63 -4.63 -17.52
N THR A 227 7.27 -5.68 -18.05
CA THR A 227 6.56 -6.89 -18.51
C THR A 227 5.79 -7.56 -17.36
N GLN A 228 6.39 -7.66 -16.18
CA GLN A 228 5.73 -8.26 -15.01
C GLN A 228 4.53 -7.43 -14.53
N ILE A 229 4.65 -6.09 -14.51
CA ILE A 229 3.54 -5.21 -14.15
C ILE A 229 2.45 -5.24 -15.20
N GLU A 230 2.77 -5.35 -16.49
CA GLU A 230 1.78 -5.50 -17.55
C GLU A 230 0.98 -6.81 -17.37
N GLN A 231 1.66 -7.92 -17.12
CA GLN A 231 1.01 -9.21 -16.83
C GLN A 231 0.10 -9.15 -15.59
N LEU A 232 0.56 -8.52 -14.51
CA LEU A 232 -0.24 -8.31 -13.30
C LEU A 232 -1.50 -7.47 -13.60
N THR A 233 -1.33 -6.38 -14.36
CA THR A 233 -2.42 -5.50 -14.76
C THR A 233 -3.45 -6.25 -15.63
N GLN A 234 -2.99 -7.03 -16.59
CA GLN A 234 -3.85 -7.85 -17.44
C GLN A 234 -4.59 -8.92 -16.64
N ALA A 235 -3.93 -9.61 -15.71
CA ALA A 235 -4.56 -10.59 -14.84
C ALA A 235 -5.74 -10.00 -14.05
N CYS A 236 -5.59 -8.76 -13.57
CA CYS A 236 -6.62 -8.06 -12.83
C CYS A 236 -7.75 -7.51 -13.73
N SER A 237 -7.43 -7.05 -14.95
CA SER A 237 -8.32 -6.20 -15.75
C SER A 237 -8.89 -6.84 -17.01
N SER A 238 -8.44 -8.03 -17.44
CA SER A 238 -8.81 -8.64 -18.73
C SER A 238 -10.27 -9.04 -18.82
N ASN A 239 -10.89 -9.43 -17.70
CA ASN A 239 -12.25 -9.94 -17.65
C ASN A 239 -13.30 -8.87 -17.27
N ASN A 240 -12.93 -7.59 -17.29
CA ASN A 240 -13.81 -6.48 -16.93
C ASN A 240 -13.48 -5.21 -17.71
N THR A 241 -14.38 -4.22 -17.62
CA THR A 241 -14.22 -2.89 -18.25
C THR A 241 -13.97 -1.77 -17.24
N LEU A 242 -13.67 -2.12 -15.99
CA LEU A 242 -13.40 -1.14 -14.94
C LEU A 242 -12.17 -0.29 -15.27
N PRO A 243 -12.10 0.98 -14.85
CA PRO A 243 -10.93 1.80 -15.00
C PRO A 243 -9.72 1.18 -14.28
N ILE A 244 -8.53 1.53 -14.72
CA ILE A 244 -7.27 1.10 -14.13
C ILE A 244 -6.64 2.30 -13.44
N MET A 245 -6.20 2.14 -12.19
CA MET A 245 -5.53 3.18 -11.43
C MET A 245 -4.22 2.66 -10.85
N PHE A 246 -3.16 3.43 -11.02
CA PHE A 246 -1.82 3.08 -10.55
C PHE A 246 -1.48 3.83 -9.27
N LEU A 247 -1.14 3.09 -8.22
CA LEU A 247 -0.81 3.55 -6.89
C LEU A 247 0.67 3.30 -6.55
N GLY A 248 1.17 3.98 -5.54
CA GLY A 248 2.52 3.81 -5.04
C GLY A 248 3.58 4.60 -5.82
N SER A 249 4.81 4.57 -5.31
CA SER A 249 5.92 5.41 -5.80
C SER A 249 6.39 5.09 -7.23
N LEU A 250 6.14 3.86 -7.70
CA LEU A 250 6.46 3.42 -9.06
C LEU A 250 5.23 3.37 -9.99
N GLY A 251 4.03 3.69 -9.48
CA GLY A 251 2.78 3.57 -10.24
C GLY A 251 2.77 4.39 -11.51
N GLN A 252 3.05 5.69 -11.44
CA GLN A 252 3.10 6.58 -12.61
C GLN A 252 4.24 6.20 -13.57
N PHE A 253 5.39 5.82 -13.04
CA PHE A 253 6.54 5.37 -13.84
C PHE A 253 6.19 4.19 -14.75
N TYR A 254 5.50 3.18 -14.24
CA TYR A 254 5.07 2.03 -15.03
C TYR A 254 3.90 2.37 -15.97
N ARG A 255 2.89 3.12 -15.50
CA ARG A 255 1.75 3.52 -16.33
C ARG A 255 2.17 4.03 -17.70
N GLU A 256 3.20 4.88 -17.74
CA GLU A 256 3.70 5.50 -18.97
C GLU A 256 4.42 4.53 -19.91
N ARG A 257 4.73 3.31 -19.44
CA ARG A 257 5.51 2.29 -20.17
C ARG A 257 4.69 1.08 -20.61
N LEU A 258 3.46 0.96 -20.08
CA LEU A 258 2.56 -0.14 -20.43
C LEU A 258 1.94 0.05 -21.83
N SER A 259 1.29 -1.00 -22.33
CA SER A 259 0.64 -0.97 -23.64
C SER A 259 -0.44 0.12 -23.74
N PRO A 260 -0.68 0.66 -24.97
CA PRO A 260 -1.73 1.67 -25.18
C PRO A 260 -3.10 1.26 -24.65
N ALA A 261 -3.47 -0.01 -24.80
CA ALA A 261 -4.74 -0.53 -24.32
C ALA A 261 -4.93 -0.39 -22.79
N ILE A 262 -3.84 -0.50 -22.02
CA ILE A 262 -3.86 -0.26 -20.57
C ILE A 262 -3.88 1.25 -20.28
N GLN A 263 -3.07 2.01 -21.02
CA GLN A 263 -2.99 3.47 -20.83
C GLN A 263 -4.33 4.15 -21.10
N ASP A 264 -5.05 3.76 -22.16
CA ASP A 264 -6.36 4.32 -22.54
C ASP A 264 -7.44 4.07 -21.46
N ARG A 265 -7.33 2.98 -20.70
CA ARG A 265 -8.21 2.66 -19.58
C ARG A 265 -7.76 3.29 -18.27
N SER A 266 -6.56 3.88 -18.24
CA SER A 266 -5.97 4.37 -16.99
C SER A 266 -6.47 5.75 -16.64
N LEU A 267 -7.03 5.89 -15.43
CA LEU A 267 -7.49 7.14 -14.85
C LEU A 267 -6.55 7.60 -13.72
N HIS A 268 -6.66 8.89 -13.39
CA HIS A 268 -5.99 9.43 -12.22
C HIS A 268 -6.70 9.02 -10.92
N VAL A 269 -5.91 8.72 -9.91
CA VAL A 269 -6.39 8.42 -8.56
C VAL A 269 -7.12 9.63 -7.99
N GLN A 270 -8.32 9.43 -7.43
CA GLN A 270 -9.18 10.50 -6.91
C GLN A 270 -8.92 10.82 -5.44
N GLY A 271 -8.51 9.81 -4.64
CA GLY A 271 -8.26 9.94 -3.22
C GLY A 271 -7.22 8.92 -2.72
N ASN A 272 -6.84 9.06 -1.47
CA ASN A 272 -5.84 8.22 -0.79
C ASN A 272 -6.52 7.21 0.17
N ALA A 273 -5.73 6.46 0.96
CA ALA A 273 -6.24 5.47 1.91
C ALA A 273 -7.15 6.09 2.99
N LEU A 274 -6.86 7.33 3.42
CA LEU A 274 -7.71 8.02 4.39
C LEU A 274 -9.09 8.37 3.80
N ASP A 275 -9.13 8.81 2.53
CA ASP A 275 -10.38 9.05 1.81
C ASP A 275 -11.17 7.74 1.63
N GLY A 276 -10.47 6.63 1.36
CA GLY A 276 -11.09 5.31 1.26
C GLY A 276 -11.64 4.78 2.59
N ALA A 277 -10.94 5.01 3.68
CA ALA A 277 -11.44 4.69 5.02
C ALA A 277 -12.73 5.48 5.33
N GLU A 278 -12.82 6.71 4.88
CA GLU A 278 -14.04 7.52 5.01
C GLU A 278 -15.19 6.98 4.13
N VAL A 279 -14.90 6.60 2.87
CA VAL A 279 -15.88 5.95 1.99
C VAL A 279 -16.44 4.69 2.63
N LEU A 280 -15.56 3.84 3.17
CA LEU A 280 -15.94 2.63 3.91
C LEU A 280 -16.82 2.94 5.12
N ALA A 281 -16.50 3.98 5.91
CA ALA A 281 -17.33 4.39 7.05
C ALA A 281 -18.75 4.73 6.62
N ASN A 282 -18.90 5.57 5.58
CA ASN A 282 -20.20 5.96 5.05
C ASN A 282 -21.02 4.77 4.52
N GLN A 283 -20.38 3.85 3.82
CA GLN A 283 -21.05 2.62 3.33
C GLN A 283 -21.55 1.75 4.49
N LYS A 284 -20.72 1.54 5.51
CA LYS A 284 -21.10 0.74 6.68
C LYS A 284 -22.22 1.37 7.51
N ILE A 285 -22.23 2.70 7.65
CA ILE A 285 -23.31 3.42 8.30
C ILE A 285 -24.63 3.25 7.52
N ASN A 286 -24.58 3.37 6.19
CA ASN A 286 -25.76 3.18 5.34
C ASN A 286 -26.30 1.74 5.45
N GLN A 287 -25.43 0.73 5.52
CA GLN A 287 -25.83 -0.66 5.73
C GLN A 287 -26.54 -0.88 7.07
N LEU A 288 -26.07 -0.24 8.16
CA LEU A 288 -26.73 -0.31 9.47
C LEU A 288 -28.13 0.31 9.43
N ASN A 289 -28.28 1.47 8.80
CA ASN A 289 -29.55 2.18 8.70
C ASN A 289 -30.60 1.41 7.85
N LEU A 290 -30.16 0.61 6.88
CA LEU A 290 -31.03 -0.25 6.07
C LEU A 290 -31.44 -1.56 6.78
N GLY A 291 -30.62 -2.03 7.71
CA GLY A 291 -30.89 -3.25 8.49
C GLY A 291 -31.85 -3.04 9.65
N ASP A 292 -32.04 -1.81 10.09
CA ASP A 292 -32.95 -1.43 11.20
C ASP A 292 -34.34 -0.99 10.68
N SER A 293 -34.58 -1.03 9.36
CA SER A 293 -35.86 -0.72 8.69
C SER A 293 -36.57 -1.99 8.19
#